data_6cc2f7c699ce3b5696c530141c2e1d99
#
_entry.id   6cc2f7c699ce3b5696c530141c2e1d99
#
_cell.length_a   1.000
_cell.length_b   1.000
_cell.length_c   1.000
_cell.angle_alpha   90.00
_cell.angle_beta   90.00
_cell.angle_gamma   90.00
#
_symmetry.space_group_name_H-M   'P 1'
#
loop_
_entity.id
_entity.type
_entity.pdbx_description
1 polymer ?
#
loop_
_entity_poly.entity_id
_entity_poly.type
_entity_poly.pdbx_seq_one_letter_code
_entity_poly.pdbx_strand_id
1 'polypeptide(L)'
;MSLSETEFRSHSDTELEKLNKGLGIVAEQYDAEVMYQNGVLTIEVEEPNPGKMVISPNSPVRQIWISAQSRSFKLDWDGSKFVLPSTGESLDALVGRLVGEQLGVKPFRL
;
A
#
# COMPACT_ATOMS: atom_id res chain seq x y z
N MET A 1 3.16 -14.76 17.23
CA MET A 1 3.03 -15.92 16.35
C MET A 1 3.16 -15.49 14.89
N SER A 2 4.04 -16.12 14.14
CA SER A 2 4.24 -15.75 12.75
C SER A 2 3.24 -16.46 11.85
N LEU A 3 2.88 -15.81 10.75
CA LEU A 3 2.04 -16.41 9.71
C LEU A 3 2.81 -17.48 8.95
N SER A 4 2.09 -18.49 8.48
CA SER A 4 2.64 -19.38 7.46
C SER A 4 2.71 -18.61 6.14
N GLU A 5 3.46 -19.12 5.18
CA GLU A 5 3.53 -18.50 3.85
C GLU A 5 2.17 -18.45 3.17
N THR A 6 1.39 -19.52 3.26
CA THR A 6 0.04 -19.59 2.68
C THR A 6 -0.90 -18.57 3.32
N GLU A 7 -0.88 -18.47 4.64
CA GLU A 7 -1.69 -17.48 5.36
C GLU A 7 -1.27 -16.06 5.00
N PHE A 8 0.03 -15.79 4.94
CA PHE A 8 0.54 -14.49 4.55
C PHE A 8 0.05 -14.09 3.16
N ARG A 9 0.16 -15.00 2.18
CA ARG A 9 -0.28 -14.73 0.80
C ARG A 9 -1.77 -14.44 0.75
N SER A 10 -2.58 -15.19 1.47
CA SER A 10 -4.02 -14.98 1.53
C SER A 10 -4.36 -13.60 2.07
N HIS A 11 -3.73 -13.20 3.17
CA HIS A 11 -3.95 -11.88 3.76
C HIS A 11 -3.44 -10.76 2.88
N SER A 12 -2.26 -10.91 2.29
CA SER A 12 -1.71 -9.88 1.41
C SER A 12 -2.56 -9.69 0.17
N ASP A 13 -3.00 -10.77 -0.47
CA ASP A 13 -3.87 -10.69 -1.65
C ASP A 13 -5.17 -9.96 -1.32
N THR A 14 -5.80 -10.31 -0.20
CA THR A 14 -7.05 -9.67 0.23
C THR A 14 -6.86 -8.17 0.45
N GLU A 15 -5.81 -7.80 1.16
CA GLU A 15 -5.56 -6.38 1.47
C GLU A 15 -5.16 -5.58 0.23
N LEU A 16 -4.32 -6.15 -0.65
CA LEU A 16 -3.91 -5.46 -1.87
C LEU A 16 -5.07 -5.32 -2.86
N GLU A 17 -5.97 -6.29 -2.92
CA GLU A 17 -7.18 -6.17 -3.75
C GLU A 17 -8.08 -5.04 -3.26
N LYS A 18 -8.25 -4.90 -1.94
CA LYS A 18 -9.02 -3.80 -1.36
C LYS A 18 -8.38 -2.45 -1.68
N LEU A 19 -7.05 -2.36 -1.55
CA LEU A 19 -6.32 -1.14 -1.88
C LEU A 19 -6.44 -0.81 -3.36
N ASN A 20 -6.36 -1.81 -4.22
CA ASN A 20 -6.51 -1.60 -5.66
C ASN A 20 -7.85 -0.95 -5.99
N LYS A 21 -8.92 -1.43 -5.37
CA LYS A 21 -10.26 -0.85 -5.57
C LYS A 21 -10.33 0.59 -5.06
N GLY A 22 -9.84 0.84 -3.85
CA GLY A 22 -9.86 2.18 -3.26
C GLY A 22 -9.01 3.16 -4.05
N LEU A 23 -7.81 2.75 -4.45
CA LEU A 23 -6.92 3.59 -5.25
C LEU A 23 -7.45 3.83 -6.65
N GLY A 24 -8.19 2.87 -7.22
CA GLY A 24 -8.84 3.06 -8.51
C GLY A 24 -9.85 4.21 -8.49
N ILE A 25 -10.58 4.36 -7.40
CA ILE A 25 -11.51 5.47 -7.21
C ILE A 25 -10.74 6.80 -7.14
N VAL A 26 -9.64 6.82 -6.40
CA VAL A 26 -8.78 8.00 -6.31
C VAL A 26 -8.22 8.37 -7.69
N ALA A 27 -7.75 7.36 -8.44
CA ALA A 27 -7.16 7.56 -9.76
C ALA A 27 -8.16 8.17 -10.76
N GLU A 28 -9.46 7.90 -10.60
CA GLU A 28 -10.49 8.50 -11.45
C GLU A 28 -10.65 9.99 -11.19
N GLN A 29 -10.33 10.46 -9.98
CA GLN A 29 -10.52 11.85 -9.57
C GLN A 29 -9.27 12.71 -9.75
N TYR A 30 -8.13 12.10 -9.90
CA TYR A 30 -6.83 12.77 -9.97
C TYR A 30 -6.02 12.23 -11.14
N ASP A 31 -4.92 12.91 -11.46
CA ASP A 31 -4.03 12.48 -12.54
C ASP A 31 -3.08 11.39 -12.04
N ALA A 32 -3.61 10.18 -11.93
CA ALA A 32 -2.89 9.03 -11.39
C ALA A 32 -3.33 7.74 -12.09
N GLU A 33 -2.44 6.76 -12.11
CA GLU A 33 -2.71 5.44 -12.66
C GLU A 33 -2.42 4.39 -11.60
N VAL A 34 -3.26 3.36 -11.55
CA VAL A 34 -3.10 2.24 -10.63
C VAL A 34 -2.98 0.96 -11.43
N MET A 35 -2.01 0.14 -11.07
CA MET A 35 -1.76 -1.14 -11.74
C MET A 35 -1.54 -2.22 -10.69
N TYR A 36 -2.28 -3.33 -10.80
CA TYR A 36 -2.12 -4.45 -9.89
C TYR A 36 -1.85 -5.71 -10.72
N GLN A 37 -0.59 -6.16 -10.70
CA GLN A 37 -0.13 -7.30 -11.49
C GLN A 37 0.82 -8.17 -10.67
N ASN A 38 0.63 -9.47 -10.76
CA ASN A 38 1.53 -10.45 -10.12
C ASN A 38 1.68 -10.19 -8.61
N GLY A 39 0.60 -9.76 -7.95
CA GLY A 39 0.61 -9.49 -6.51
C GLY A 39 1.27 -8.17 -6.13
N VAL A 40 1.71 -7.36 -7.09
CA VAL A 40 2.35 -6.06 -6.85
C VAL A 40 1.40 -4.94 -7.26
N LEU A 41 1.17 -4.01 -6.34
CA LEU A 41 0.30 -2.87 -6.57
C LEU A 41 1.16 -1.62 -6.76
N THR A 42 0.98 -0.94 -7.88
CA THR A 42 1.72 0.26 -8.22
C THR A 42 0.74 1.41 -8.44
N ILE A 43 1.04 2.58 -7.86
CA ILE A 43 0.31 3.80 -8.18
C ILE A 43 1.32 4.84 -8.67
N GLU A 44 1.01 5.47 -9.80
CA GLU A 44 1.85 6.47 -10.44
C GLU A 44 1.06 7.76 -10.52
N VAL A 45 1.61 8.82 -9.92
CA VAL A 45 1.00 10.16 -9.90
C VAL A 45 1.80 11.04 -10.85
N GLU A 46 1.10 11.76 -11.74
CA GLU A 46 1.75 12.66 -12.70
C GLU A 46 1.74 14.09 -12.25
N GLU A 47 0.61 14.53 -11.68
CA GLU A 47 0.42 15.91 -11.21
C GLU A 47 -0.19 15.89 -9.82
N PRO A 48 0.09 16.84 -8.93
CA PRO A 48 1.03 17.97 -9.07
C PRO A 48 2.48 17.59 -8.81
N ASN A 49 2.74 16.49 -8.13
CA ASN A 49 4.08 16.02 -7.78
C ASN A 49 4.28 14.63 -8.38
N PRO A 50 5.01 14.54 -9.50
CA PRO A 50 5.25 13.23 -10.13
C PRO A 50 5.91 12.26 -9.15
N GLY A 51 5.41 11.03 -9.13
CA GLY A 51 5.97 10.02 -8.25
C GLY A 51 5.31 8.68 -8.43
N LYS A 52 5.97 7.66 -7.92
CA LYS A 52 5.53 6.28 -8.04
C LYS A 52 5.61 5.60 -6.69
N MET A 53 4.56 4.87 -6.33
CA MET A 53 4.53 4.06 -5.13
C MET A 53 4.37 2.60 -5.54
N VAL A 54 5.20 1.73 -4.96
CA VAL A 54 5.14 0.29 -5.20
C VAL A 54 4.85 -0.41 -3.88
N ILE A 55 3.81 -1.23 -3.87
CA ILE A 55 3.41 -2.01 -2.70
C ILE A 55 3.54 -3.49 -3.07
N SER A 56 4.43 -4.19 -2.40
CA SER A 56 4.72 -5.59 -2.74
C SER A 56 4.83 -6.47 -1.49
N PRO A 57 4.30 -7.69 -1.55
CA PRO A 57 4.49 -8.64 -0.47
C PRO A 57 5.89 -9.24 -0.53
N ASN A 58 6.50 -9.42 0.63
CA ASN A 58 7.79 -10.12 0.77
C ASN A 58 7.56 -11.37 1.59
N SER A 59 7.29 -12.48 0.92
CA SER A 59 6.92 -13.74 1.56
C SER A 59 7.97 -14.30 2.52
N PRO A 60 9.28 -14.28 2.20
CA PRO A 60 10.30 -14.81 3.12
C PRO A 60 10.27 -14.20 4.51
N VAL A 61 9.94 -12.91 4.61
CA VAL A 61 9.91 -12.22 5.90
C VAL A 61 8.49 -11.89 6.37
N ARG A 62 7.47 -12.31 5.62
CA ARG A 62 6.05 -12.09 5.96
C ARG A 62 5.72 -10.61 6.18
N GLN A 63 6.23 -9.76 5.30
CA GLN A 63 6.01 -8.32 5.38
C GLN A 63 5.43 -7.78 4.09
N ILE A 64 4.70 -6.67 4.18
CA ILE A 64 4.33 -5.85 3.02
C ILE A 64 5.34 -4.71 2.96
N TRP A 65 5.98 -4.56 1.82
CA TRP A 65 6.97 -3.52 1.60
C TRP A 65 6.40 -2.44 0.70
N ILE A 66 6.60 -1.17 1.09
CA ILE A 66 6.18 -0.01 0.31
C ILE A 66 7.40 0.83 0.00
N SER A 67 7.53 1.21 -1.28
CA SER A 67 8.54 2.15 -1.74
C SER A 67 7.81 3.39 -2.25
N ALA A 68 8.05 4.54 -1.65
CA ALA A 68 7.38 5.80 -1.99
C ALA A 68 8.24 6.99 -1.56
N GLN A 69 8.27 8.04 -2.37
CA GLN A 69 8.93 9.31 -2.01
C GLN A 69 10.39 9.12 -1.56
N SER A 70 11.12 8.23 -2.21
CA SER A 70 12.50 7.86 -1.87
C SER A 70 12.64 7.25 -0.48
N ARG A 71 11.55 6.75 0.10
CA ARG A 71 11.53 6.08 1.38
C ARG A 71 11.01 4.66 1.24
N SER A 72 11.34 3.81 2.21
CA SER A 72 10.85 2.43 2.27
C SER A 72 10.12 2.21 3.58
N PHE A 73 9.04 1.45 3.50
CA PHE A 73 8.23 1.08 4.67
C PHE A 73 8.05 -0.43 4.67
N LYS A 74 8.18 -1.04 5.84
CA LYS A 74 8.01 -2.49 6.01
C LYS A 74 6.95 -2.72 7.07
N LEU A 75 5.84 -3.36 6.68
CA LEU A 75 4.71 -3.58 7.56
C LEU A 75 4.65 -5.04 7.99
N ASP A 76 4.41 -5.25 9.28
CA ASP A 76 4.27 -6.57 9.87
C ASP A 76 2.80 -6.90 10.12
N TRP A 77 2.51 -8.19 10.16
CA TRP A 77 1.18 -8.69 10.55
C TRP A 77 1.09 -8.69 12.08
N ASP A 78 0.08 -8.00 12.62
CA ASP A 78 -0.09 -7.88 14.08
C ASP A 78 -1.05 -8.91 14.68
N GLY A 79 -1.55 -9.82 13.87
CA GLY A 79 -2.57 -10.79 14.26
C GLY A 79 -3.92 -10.54 13.62
N SER A 80 -4.15 -9.33 13.12
CA SER A 80 -5.41 -8.97 12.45
C SER A 80 -5.21 -8.11 11.20
N LYS A 81 -4.10 -7.37 11.11
CA LYS A 81 -3.83 -6.48 9.98
C LYS A 81 -2.34 -6.22 9.84
N PHE A 82 -1.95 -5.69 8.67
CA PHE A 82 -0.58 -5.25 8.47
C PHE A 82 -0.42 -3.84 9.02
N VAL A 83 0.64 -3.62 9.82
CA VAL A 83 0.91 -2.35 10.48
C VAL A 83 2.36 -1.96 10.34
N LEU A 84 2.61 -0.64 10.28
CA LEU A 84 3.96 -0.10 10.33
C LEU A 84 4.37 0.01 11.80
N PRO A 85 5.39 -0.76 12.27
CA PRO A 85 5.71 -0.83 13.69
C PRO A 85 6.05 0.51 14.33
N SER A 86 6.71 1.40 13.58
CA SER A 86 7.15 2.68 14.13
C SER A 86 6.03 3.65 14.46
N THR A 87 4.88 3.55 13.77
CA THR A 87 3.76 4.48 13.94
C THR A 87 2.47 3.80 14.39
N GLY A 88 2.37 2.49 14.16
CA GLY A 88 1.11 1.76 14.39
C GLY A 88 0.08 1.95 13.28
N GLU A 89 0.44 2.66 12.20
CA GLU A 89 -0.48 2.84 11.08
C GLU A 89 -0.76 1.52 10.38
N SER A 90 -2.02 1.28 10.04
CA SER A 90 -2.39 0.14 9.21
C SER A 90 -1.98 0.39 7.76
N LEU A 91 -1.94 -0.68 6.96
CA LEU A 91 -1.56 -0.58 5.55
C LEU A 91 -2.41 0.42 4.79
N ASP A 92 -3.73 0.35 4.94
CA ASP A 92 -4.64 1.27 4.25
C ASP A 92 -4.47 2.72 4.74
N ALA A 93 -4.28 2.94 6.03
CA ALA A 93 -4.05 4.28 6.57
C ALA A 93 -2.74 4.88 6.06
N LEU A 94 -1.66 4.08 6.05
CA LEU A 94 -0.36 4.53 5.56
C LEU A 94 -0.42 4.88 4.07
N VAL A 95 -1.01 3.99 3.25
CA VAL A 95 -1.13 4.23 1.81
C VAL A 95 -2.00 5.46 1.55
N GLY A 96 -3.11 5.61 2.26
CA GLY A 96 -3.97 6.78 2.13
C GLY A 96 -3.24 8.08 2.46
N ARG A 97 -2.40 8.06 3.49
CA ARG A 97 -1.58 9.22 3.85
C ARG A 97 -0.52 9.53 2.79
N LEU A 98 0.20 8.52 2.33
CA LEU A 98 1.26 8.71 1.33
C LEU A 98 0.70 9.22 -0.01
N VAL A 99 -0.43 8.68 -0.44
CA VAL A 99 -1.08 9.13 -1.68
C VAL A 99 -1.59 10.56 -1.51
N GLY A 100 -2.17 10.89 -0.35
CA GLY A 100 -2.59 12.25 -0.07
C GLY A 100 -1.44 13.24 -0.12
N GLU A 101 -0.29 12.89 0.47
CA GLU A 101 0.92 13.71 0.42
C GLU A 101 1.38 13.92 -1.03
N GLN A 102 1.38 12.87 -1.83
CA GLN A 102 1.83 12.95 -3.22
C GLN A 102 0.91 13.84 -4.06
N LEU A 103 -0.39 13.79 -3.80
CA LEU A 103 -1.38 14.60 -4.51
C LEU A 103 -1.56 16.01 -3.91
N GLY A 104 -0.94 16.28 -2.77
CA GLY A 104 -1.06 17.57 -2.11
C GLY A 104 -2.42 17.79 -1.46
N VAL A 105 -3.07 16.72 -1.02
CA VAL A 105 -4.40 16.77 -0.40
C VAL A 105 -4.38 16.02 0.93
N LYS A 106 -5.51 16.04 1.64
CA LYS A 106 -5.64 15.32 2.90
C LYS A 106 -5.56 13.80 2.68
N PRO A 107 -5.20 13.03 3.72
CA PRO A 107 -5.17 11.58 3.62
C PRO A 107 -6.51 10.99 3.16
N PHE A 108 -6.42 9.96 2.34
CA PHE A 108 -7.60 9.23 1.88
C PHE A 108 -7.96 8.10 2.83
N ARG A 109 -9.25 7.78 2.88
CA ARG A 109 -9.72 6.54 3.49
C ARG A 109 -9.87 5.50 2.40
N LEU A 110 -9.06 4.47 2.48
CA LEU A 110 -9.04 3.40 1.48
C LEU A 110 -9.69 2.11 1.99
#